data_bc3e069d5335cd16a1eddf8d34a207e6
#
_entry.id   bc3e069d5335cd16a1eddf8d34a207e6
#
_cell.length_a   1.000
_cell.length_b   1.000
_cell.length_c   1.000
_cell.angle_alpha   90.00
_cell.angle_beta   90.00
_cell.angle_gamma   90.00
#
_symmetry.space_group_name_H-M   'P 1'
#
loop_
_entity.id
_entity.type
_entity.pdbx_description
1 polymer ?
#
loop_
_entity_poly.entity_id
_entity_poly.type
_entity_poly.pdbx_seq_one_letter_code
_entity_poly.pdbx_strand_id
1 'polypeptide(L)'
;MTQSDINHIILFVGGLTLSIVCSTICSLCEAALLSLTPGQIEEFARRNKTKGAIWRNFKLNIHDPISAILLLNTSAHTIGATIAGAQFQLLFHNIPLTVFSVVFTWVMLQFTEILPKTLGVRYNVGVASLMTRPMQFMVWIAKPIMRVVRFLNRPFERESRSAPTSPTDEISALAGIARLRKQLDVHQERIFRQTAALQEQYAFEVMIPETQIKFISTDMTLAEAIDVIHADPHTRFPVVEGQDVNNILGYVNFKELIAWSSVNPKAPNVRGVMRKIHFIEPQAELSDVLKLFVNQHAHMAIVTSGDVNKNGEGGETLGLITLEDILEVLFGELEDEFDAPFGGRRSFATLQKLRAKKNVKSKTSEN
;
A
#
# COMPACT_ATOMS: atom_id res chain seq x y z
N MET A 1 67.63 3.20 11.47
CA MET A 1 66.36 2.45 11.48
C MET A 1 66.71 0.96 11.43
N THR A 2 66.30 0.25 12.44
CA THR A 2 66.51 -1.21 12.47
C THR A 2 65.41 -1.88 11.65
N GLN A 3 65.62 -3.13 11.20
CA GLN A 3 64.60 -3.91 10.49
C GLN A 3 63.29 -4.02 11.30
N SER A 4 63.41 -4.02 12.63
CA SER A 4 62.27 -3.99 13.57
C SER A 4 61.45 -2.69 13.44
N ASP A 5 62.11 -1.51 13.35
CA ASP A 5 61.43 -0.21 13.22
C ASP A 5 60.63 -0.14 11.91
N ILE A 6 61.16 -0.70 10.82
CA ILE A 6 60.45 -0.76 9.53
C ILE A 6 59.20 -1.59 9.64
N ASN A 7 59.26 -2.75 10.29
CA ASN A 7 58.08 -3.63 10.47
C ASN A 7 57.01 -2.94 11.34
N HIS A 8 57.36 -2.21 12.40
CA HIS A 8 56.42 -1.47 13.22
C HIS A 8 55.79 -0.33 12.42
N ILE A 9 56.50 0.38 11.57
CA ILE A 9 55.92 1.41 10.69
C ILE A 9 54.93 0.80 9.67
N ILE A 10 55.31 -0.31 9.05
CA ILE A 10 54.41 -1.00 8.10
C ILE A 10 53.11 -1.43 8.78
N LEU A 11 53.20 -2.04 9.95
CA LEU A 11 52.01 -2.43 10.72
C LEU A 11 51.16 -1.22 11.17
N PHE A 12 51.80 -0.14 11.58
CA PHE A 12 51.14 1.10 11.96
C PHE A 12 50.35 1.70 10.79
N VAL A 13 51.03 1.97 9.69
CA VAL A 13 50.42 2.54 8.48
C VAL A 13 49.40 1.60 7.86
N GLY A 14 49.69 0.31 7.81
CA GLY A 14 48.76 -0.71 7.29
C GLY A 14 47.49 -0.82 8.10
N GLY A 15 47.60 -0.82 9.45
CA GLY A 15 46.45 -0.82 10.37
C GLY A 15 45.56 0.41 10.23
N LEU A 16 46.22 1.59 10.18
CA LEU A 16 45.49 2.86 9.95
C LEU A 16 44.76 2.88 8.62
N THR A 17 45.48 2.55 7.52
CA THR A 17 44.90 2.58 6.17
C THR A 17 43.76 1.61 6.02
N LEU A 18 43.93 0.38 6.50
CA LEU A 18 42.88 -0.65 6.45
C LEU A 18 41.63 -0.21 7.22
N SER A 19 41.82 0.36 8.43
CA SER A 19 40.72 0.86 9.25
C SER A 19 39.98 2.02 8.57
N ILE A 20 40.70 3.00 8.04
CA ILE A 20 40.13 4.17 7.37
C ILE A 20 39.35 3.74 6.13
N VAL A 21 39.95 2.92 5.25
CA VAL A 21 39.32 2.49 4.01
C VAL A 21 38.07 1.63 4.28
N CYS A 22 38.18 0.64 5.16
CA CYS A 22 37.07 -0.24 5.50
C CYS A 22 35.90 0.55 6.10
N SER A 23 36.17 1.41 7.07
CA SER A 23 35.16 2.25 7.71
C SER A 23 34.50 3.23 6.73
N THR A 24 35.29 3.87 5.86
CA THR A 24 34.74 4.78 4.82
C THR A 24 33.78 4.04 3.88
N ILE A 25 34.14 2.84 3.43
CA ILE A 25 33.28 2.00 2.57
C ILE A 25 32.00 1.63 3.32
N CYS A 26 32.09 1.21 4.59
CA CYS A 26 30.94 0.91 5.43
C CYS A 26 29.99 2.10 5.54
N SER A 27 30.53 3.29 5.83
CA SER A 27 29.76 4.53 5.99
C SER A 27 29.08 4.99 4.70
N LEU A 28 29.75 4.84 3.55
CA LEU A 28 29.16 5.11 2.23
C LEU A 28 28.01 4.13 1.90
N CYS A 29 28.22 2.84 2.19
CA CYS A 29 27.21 1.81 1.98
C CYS A 29 25.97 2.05 2.86
N GLU A 30 26.19 2.38 4.14
CA GLU A 30 25.10 2.69 5.09
C GLU A 30 24.28 3.90 4.62
N ALA A 31 24.98 5.00 4.30
CA ALA A 31 24.33 6.22 3.85
C ALA A 31 23.54 6.02 2.56
N ALA A 32 24.08 5.29 1.57
CA ALA A 32 23.39 4.97 0.35
C ALA A 32 22.16 4.08 0.61
N LEU A 33 22.30 3.04 1.46
CA LEU A 33 21.22 2.12 1.79
C LEU A 33 20.04 2.82 2.46
N LEU A 34 20.30 3.71 3.41
CA LEU A 34 19.27 4.40 4.17
C LEU A 34 18.61 5.53 3.37
N SER A 35 19.38 6.27 2.56
CA SER A 35 18.91 7.45 1.83
C SER A 35 18.20 7.15 0.50
N LEU A 36 18.41 5.98 -0.12
CA LEU A 36 17.74 5.60 -1.35
C LEU A 36 16.24 5.40 -1.12
N THR A 37 15.44 6.13 -1.90
CA THR A 37 13.98 5.96 -1.92
C THR A 37 13.58 4.82 -2.87
N PRO A 38 12.40 4.19 -2.68
CA PRO A 38 11.88 3.16 -3.60
C PRO A 38 11.82 3.64 -5.06
N GLY A 39 11.39 4.90 -5.28
CA GLY A 39 11.34 5.50 -6.63
C GLY A 39 12.72 5.63 -7.28
N GLN A 40 13.74 6.02 -6.51
CA GLN A 40 15.14 6.09 -7.00
C GLN A 40 15.71 4.71 -7.32
N ILE A 41 15.37 3.68 -6.54
CA ILE A 41 15.76 2.29 -6.81
C ILE A 41 15.14 1.80 -8.11
N GLU A 42 13.88 2.13 -8.36
CA GLU A 42 13.18 1.76 -9.59
C GLU A 42 13.76 2.47 -10.82
N GLU A 43 14.05 3.76 -10.72
CA GLU A 43 14.74 4.51 -11.77
C GLU A 43 16.15 3.94 -12.04
N PHE A 44 16.88 3.61 -10.98
CA PHE A 44 18.19 2.98 -11.07
C PHE A 44 18.12 1.59 -11.74
N ALA A 45 17.07 0.80 -11.44
CA ALA A 45 16.83 -0.50 -12.05
C ALA A 45 16.51 -0.39 -13.55
N ARG A 46 15.88 0.68 -14.00
CA ARG A 46 15.69 0.96 -15.44
C ARG A 46 17.02 1.18 -16.17
N ARG A 47 17.98 1.84 -15.52
CA ARG A 47 19.31 2.09 -16.10
C ARG A 47 20.23 0.85 -16.03
N ASN A 48 20.15 0.07 -14.97
CA ASN A 48 20.93 -1.14 -14.73
C ASN A 48 20.14 -2.19 -13.96
N LYS A 49 19.52 -3.13 -14.70
CA LYS A 49 18.63 -4.16 -14.15
C LYS A 49 19.29 -4.99 -13.04
N THR A 50 20.54 -5.39 -13.22
CA THR A 50 21.25 -6.24 -12.25
C THR A 50 21.51 -5.51 -10.94
N LYS A 51 22.09 -4.31 -10.99
CA LYS A 51 22.37 -3.52 -9.79
C LYS A 51 21.08 -3.08 -9.09
N GLY A 52 20.05 -2.68 -9.85
CA GLY A 52 18.76 -2.29 -9.32
C GLY A 52 18.07 -3.42 -8.57
N ALA A 53 18.10 -4.65 -9.11
CA ALA A 53 17.56 -5.83 -8.43
C ALA A 53 18.27 -6.11 -7.10
N ILE A 54 19.62 -5.94 -7.05
CA ILE A 54 20.40 -6.12 -5.83
C ILE A 54 20.01 -5.10 -4.76
N TRP A 55 19.91 -3.81 -5.12
CA TRP A 55 19.53 -2.76 -4.16
C TRP A 55 18.07 -2.87 -3.71
N ARG A 56 17.16 -3.32 -4.60
CA ARG A 56 15.79 -3.64 -4.22
C ARG A 56 15.75 -4.75 -3.16
N ASN A 57 16.52 -5.83 -3.36
CA ASN A 57 16.62 -6.91 -2.39
C ASN A 57 17.22 -6.44 -1.06
N PHE A 58 18.24 -5.59 -1.08
CA PHE A 58 18.81 -4.99 0.14
C PHE A 58 17.80 -4.11 0.88
N LYS A 59 16.95 -3.38 0.15
CA LYS A 59 15.92 -2.52 0.76
C LYS A 59 14.76 -3.33 1.35
N LEU A 60 14.36 -4.42 0.69
CA LEU A 60 13.33 -5.32 1.19
C LEU A 60 13.80 -6.10 2.43
N ASN A 61 15.07 -6.49 2.47
CA ASN A 61 15.67 -7.24 3.57
C ASN A 61 16.74 -6.39 4.27
N ILE A 62 16.35 -5.22 4.74
CA ILE A 62 17.27 -4.16 5.21
C ILE A 62 18.10 -4.56 6.43
N HIS A 63 17.59 -5.48 7.25
CA HIS A 63 18.28 -5.95 8.47
C HIS A 63 19.62 -6.63 8.18
N ASP A 64 19.70 -7.46 7.14
CA ASP A 64 20.93 -8.18 6.79
C ASP A 64 22.08 -7.24 6.39
N PRO A 65 21.89 -6.31 5.42
CA PRO A 65 22.95 -5.38 5.04
C PRO A 65 23.32 -4.39 6.16
N ILE A 66 22.37 -3.89 6.95
CA ILE A 66 22.68 -3.00 8.10
C ILE A 66 23.53 -3.75 9.13
N SER A 67 23.15 -4.97 9.49
CA SER A 67 23.90 -5.77 10.46
C SER A 67 25.32 -6.09 9.96
N ALA A 68 25.49 -6.36 8.66
CA ALA A 68 26.79 -6.61 8.05
C ALA A 68 27.68 -5.34 8.09
N ILE A 69 27.12 -4.19 7.75
CA ILE A 69 27.82 -2.90 7.81
C ILE A 69 28.26 -2.60 9.24
N LEU A 70 27.34 -2.69 10.20
CA LEU A 70 27.61 -2.40 11.61
C LEU A 70 28.73 -3.30 12.17
N LEU A 71 28.63 -4.62 11.90
CA LEU A 71 29.65 -5.59 12.33
C LEU A 71 31.02 -5.26 11.80
N LEU A 72 31.13 -5.02 10.48
CA LEU A 72 32.41 -4.76 9.83
C LEU A 72 32.97 -3.39 10.20
N ASN A 73 32.13 -2.37 10.32
CA ASN A 73 32.55 -1.03 10.73
C ASN A 73 33.11 -1.03 12.15
N THR A 74 32.38 -1.63 13.11
CA THR A 74 32.83 -1.75 14.50
C THR A 74 34.13 -2.56 14.60
N SER A 75 34.21 -3.67 13.85
CA SER A 75 35.43 -4.50 13.82
C SER A 75 36.62 -3.71 13.24
N ALA A 76 36.43 -2.98 12.16
CA ALA A 76 37.49 -2.17 11.55
C ALA A 76 37.99 -1.08 12.50
N HIS A 77 37.07 -0.39 13.19
CA HIS A 77 37.43 0.63 14.19
C HIS A 77 38.23 0.01 15.36
N THR A 78 37.71 -1.08 15.95
CA THR A 78 38.31 -1.69 17.14
C THR A 78 39.67 -2.30 16.84
N ILE A 79 39.76 -3.16 15.79
CA ILE A 79 41.01 -3.81 15.41
C ILE A 79 42.04 -2.77 14.94
N GLY A 80 41.60 -1.82 14.10
CA GLY A 80 42.47 -0.78 13.58
C GLY A 80 43.04 0.13 14.69
N ALA A 81 42.20 0.57 15.61
CA ALA A 81 42.62 1.36 16.75
C ALA A 81 43.61 0.61 17.66
N THR A 82 43.35 -0.68 17.92
CA THR A 82 44.22 -1.51 18.75
C THR A 82 45.60 -1.70 18.11
N ILE A 83 45.66 -2.05 16.82
CA ILE A 83 46.92 -2.24 16.09
C ILE A 83 47.69 -0.90 16.02
N ALA A 84 47.00 0.17 15.57
CA ALA A 84 47.63 1.48 15.45
C ALA A 84 48.11 2.02 16.80
N GLY A 85 47.33 1.89 17.88
CA GLY A 85 47.72 2.32 19.20
C GLY A 85 48.91 1.58 19.76
N ALA A 86 48.94 0.23 19.61
CA ALA A 86 50.07 -0.60 20.04
C ALA A 86 51.39 -0.23 19.31
N GLN A 87 51.29 -0.06 17.97
CA GLN A 87 52.48 0.32 17.19
C GLN A 87 52.91 1.77 17.44
N PHE A 88 51.95 2.68 17.66
CA PHE A 88 52.26 4.08 18.03
C PHE A 88 53.10 4.18 19.31
N GLN A 89 52.74 3.41 20.32
CA GLN A 89 53.47 3.41 21.60
C GLN A 89 54.91 2.89 21.45
N LEU A 90 55.15 1.96 20.53
CA LEU A 90 56.47 1.43 20.24
C LEU A 90 57.36 2.39 19.41
N LEU A 91 56.70 3.20 18.56
CA LEU A 91 57.39 4.15 17.69
C LEU A 91 57.64 5.53 18.32
N PHE A 92 56.69 6.00 19.11
CA PHE A 92 56.64 7.39 19.65
C PHE A 92 56.64 7.42 21.17
N HIS A 93 57.78 7.04 21.77
CA HIS A 93 57.93 6.96 23.24
C HIS A 93 57.68 8.28 23.98
N ASN A 94 57.89 9.42 23.33
CA ASN A 94 57.77 10.74 23.95
C ASN A 94 56.39 11.38 23.86
N ILE A 95 55.45 10.75 23.16
CA ILE A 95 54.10 11.27 22.98
C ILE A 95 53.11 10.37 23.74
N PRO A 96 52.29 10.94 24.64
CA PRO A 96 51.30 10.14 25.36
C PRO A 96 50.31 9.46 24.41
N LEU A 97 50.00 8.18 24.65
CA LEU A 97 49.01 7.43 23.91
C LEU A 97 47.63 8.10 23.87
N THR A 98 47.30 8.83 24.93
CA THR A 98 46.07 9.62 25.07
C THR A 98 45.93 10.66 23.93
N VAL A 99 47.02 11.38 23.63
CA VAL A 99 47.04 12.39 22.57
C VAL A 99 46.76 11.71 21.20
N PHE A 100 47.45 10.59 20.93
CA PHE A 100 47.18 9.81 19.74
C PHE A 100 45.72 9.37 19.66
N SER A 101 45.16 8.82 20.74
CA SER A 101 43.79 8.32 20.78
C SER A 101 42.76 9.42 20.48
N VAL A 102 42.97 10.64 21.02
CA VAL A 102 42.07 11.78 20.76
C VAL A 102 42.14 12.20 19.29
N VAL A 103 43.37 12.40 18.79
CA VAL A 103 43.57 12.79 17.38
C VAL A 103 43.06 11.71 16.41
N PHE A 104 43.36 10.45 16.67
CA PHE A 104 42.90 9.33 15.88
C PHE A 104 41.37 9.25 15.88
N THR A 105 40.72 9.36 17.02
CA THR A 105 39.26 9.34 17.11
C THR A 105 38.66 10.49 16.31
N TRP A 106 39.20 11.69 16.41
CA TRP A 106 38.72 12.84 15.65
C TRP A 106 38.87 12.64 14.14
N VAL A 107 40.03 12.14 13.68
CA VAL A 107 40.28 11.82 12.25
C VAL A 107 39.33 10.77 11.77
N MET A 108 39.16 9.66 12.50
CA MET A 108 38.23 8.58 12.17
C MET A 108 36.79 9.11 12.06
N LEU A 109 36.32 9.85 13.03
CA LEU A 109 34.98 10.38 13.03
C LEU A 109 34.72 11.32 11.85
N GLN A 110 35.65 12.24 11.58
CA GLN A 110 35.52 13.24 10.52
C GLN A 110 35.60 12.61 9.12
N PHE A 111 36.60 11.78 8.87
CA PHE A 111 36.94 11.32 7.50
C PHE A 111 36.36 9.97 7.16
N THR A 112 36.01 9.11 8.13
CA THR A 112 35.48 7.79 7.84
C THR A 112 33.97 7.68 8.15
N GLU A 113 33.41 8.61 8.92
CA GLU A 113 31.99 8.56 9.29
C GLU A 113 31.21 9.78 8.80
N ILE A 114 31.51 10.99 9.28
CA ILE A 114 30.70 12.19 8.98
C ILE A 114 30.77 12.52 7.49
N LEU A 115 31.96 12.68 6.93
CA LEU A 115 32.15 13.07 5.54
C LEU A 115 31.60 12.04 4.55
N PRO A 116 31.90 10.73 4.69
CA PRO A 116 31.36 9.71 3.78
C PRO A 116 29.84 9.58 3.89
N LYS A 117 29.24 9.65 5.10
CA LYS A 117 27.79 9.63 5.26
C LYS A 117 27.13 10.83 4.56
N THR A 118 27.70 12.02 4.73
CA THR A 118 27.19 13.22 4.04
C THR A 118 27.24 13.10 2.53
N LEU A 119 28.37 12.59 1.97
CA LEU A 119 28.53 12.35 0.54
C LEU A 119 27.59 11.23 0.07
N GLY A 120 27.46 10.16 0.84
CA GLY A 120 26.58 9.04 0.57
C GLY A 120 25.11 9.42 0.47
N VAL A 121 24.64 10.33 1.34
CA VAL A 121 23.27 10.87 1.28
C VAL A 121 23.10 11.79 0.07
N ARG A 122 24.06 12.70 -0.16
CA ARG A 122 23.98 13.69 -1.25
C ARG A 122 24.02 13.07 -2.64
N TYR A 123 24.87 12.07 -2.84
CA TYR A 123 25.09 11.39 -4.12
C TYR A 123 24.63 9.93 -4.11
N ASN A 124 23.54 9.64 -3.41
CA ASN A 124 23.08 8.29 -3.05
C ASN A 124 23.03 7.31 -4.25
N VAL A 125 22.47 7.70 -5.39
CA VAL A 125 22.37 6.85 -6.60
C VAL A 125 23.75 6.53 -7.19
N GLY A 126 24.64 7.54 -7.26
CA GLY A 126 26.01 7.37 -7.73
C GLY A 126 26.84 6.45 -6.82
N VAL A 127 26.76 6.70 -5.51
CA VAL A 127 27.41 5.89 -4.47
C VAL A 127 26.86 4.47 -4.49
N ALA A 128 25.56 4.27 -4.60
CA ALA A 128 24.96 2.94 -4.73
C ALA A 128 25.49 2.17 -5.94
N SER A 129 25.64 2.84 -7.08
CA SER A 129 26.22 2.20 -8.28
C SER A 129 27.65 1.71 -8.07
N LEU A 130 28.49 2.50 -7.37
CA LEU A 130 29.87 2.17 -7.05
C LEU A 130 29.97 1.10 -5.97
N MET A 131 29.15 1.23 -4.92
CA MET A 131 29.18 0.39 -3.71
C MET A 131 28.41 -0.94 -3.86
N THR A 132 27.78 -1.23 -5.00
CA THR A 132 27.02 -2.47 -5.19
C THR A 132 27.87 -3.73 -4.91
N ARG A 133 29.07 -3.82 -5.49
CA ARG A 133 29.96 -4.99 -5.27
C ARG A 133 30.55 -5.04 -3.86
N PRO A 134 31.14 -3.94 -3.33
CA PRO A 134 31.58 -3.90 -1.94
C PRO A 134 30.48 -4.34 -0.96
N MET A 135 29.26 -3.85 -1.13
CA MET A 135 28.11 -4.19 -0.28
C MET A 135 27.77 -5.68 -0.34
N GLN A 136 27.74 -6.28 -1.53
CA GLN A 136 27.50 -7.72 -1.68
C GLN A 136 28.60 -8.54 -0.97
N PHE A 137 29.85 -8.13 -1.11
CA PHE A 137 30.99 -8.78 -0.46
C PHE A 137 30.89 -8.68 1.06
N MET A 138 30.54 -7.48 1.60
CA MET A 138 30.33 -7.27 3.03
C MET A 138 29.24 -8.17 3.59
N VAL A 139 28.08 -8.23 2.92
CA VAL A 139 26.97 -9.10 3.34
C VAL A 139 27.38 -10.57 3.26
N TRP A 140 28.15 -10.96 2.22
CA TRP A 140 28.61 -12.34 2.06
C TRP A 140 29.56 -12.77 3.20
N ILE A 141 30.56 -11.94 3.53
CA ILE A 141 31.55 -12.26 4.57
C ILE A 141 30.93 -12.21 5.99
N ALA A 142 29.93 -11.34 6.20
CA ALA A 142 29.23 -11.24 7.46
C ALA A 142 28.21 -12.36 7.71
N LYS A 143 27.72 -13.05 6.67
CA LYS A 143 26.70 -14.12 6.77
C LYS A 143 26.96 -15.17 7.86
N PRO A 144 28.17 -15.75 7.99
CA PRO A 144 28.41 -16.77 9.03
C PRO A 144 28.25 -16.21 10.43
N ILE A 145 28.74 -14.98 10.67
CA ILE A 145 28.69 -14.31 11.97
C ILE A 145 27.22 -13.92 12.28
N MET A 146 26.51 -13.38 11.29
CA MET A 146 25.10 -13.03 11.45
C MET A 146 24.20 -14.25 11.77
N ARG A 147 24.56 -15.46 11.31
CA ARG A 147 23.84 -16.68 11.72
C ARG A 147 23.98 -16.94 13.21
N VAL A 148 25.17 -16.72 13.78
CA VAL A 148 25.42 -16.85 15.21
C VAL A 148 24.66 -15.77 15.99
N VAL A 149 24.73 -14.52 15.55
CA VAL A 149 24.03 -13.40 16.20
C VAL A 149 22.50 -13.62 16.20
N ARG A 150 21.92 -14.04 15.06
CA ARG A 150 20.48 -14.39 14.99
C ARG A 150 20.11 -15.54 15.91
N PHE A 151 20.97 -16.55 16.05
CA PHE A 151 20.75 -17.64 16.99
C PHE A 151 20.70 -17.13 18.43
N LEU A 152 21.61 -16.24 18.81
CA LEU A 152 21.64 -15.64 20.15
C LEU A 152 20.46 -14.69 20.41
N ASN A 153 20.02 -13.95 19.39
CA ASN A 153 18.92 -12.96 19.52
C ASN A 153 17.53 -13.60 19.39
N ARG A 154 17.44 -14.85 18.92
CA ARG A 154 16.17 -15.55 18.69
C ARG A 154 15.20 -15.54 19.89
N PRO A 155 15.64 -15.61 21.18
CA PRO A 155 14.73 -15.49 22.31
C PRO A 155 14.06 -14.13 22.44
N PHE A 156 14.74 -13.04 21.98
CA PHE A 156 14.29 -11.66 22.12
C PHE A 156 13.44 -11.19 20.94
N GLU A 157 13.54 -11.83 19.76
CA GLU A 157 12.76 -11.50 18.57
C GLU A 157 11.29 -11.97 18.65
N ARG A 158 10.95 -12.83 19.61
CA ARG A 158 9.58 -13.36 19.78
C ARG A 158 8.56 -12.35 20.31
N GLU A 159 8.98 -11.25 20.93
CA GLU A 159 8.08 -10.24 21.52
C GLU A 159 7.84 -9.01 20.63
N SER A 160 8.61 -8.78 19.60
CA SER A 160 8.46 -7.61 18.72
C SER A 160 7.65 -7.92 17.44
N ARG A 161 6.57 -8.68 17.54
CA ARG A 161 5.51 -8.60 16.55
C ARG A 161 4.66 -7.37 16.88
N SER A 162 5.15 -6.18 16.56
CA SER A 162 4.26 -5.07 16.22
C SER A 162 3.27 -5.66 15.22
N ALA A 163 1.97 -5.54 15.49
CA ALA A 163 0.95 -5.95 14.54
C ALA A 163 1.35 -5.37 13.18
N PRO A 164 1.36 -6.16 12.10
CA PRO A 164 1.68 -5.64 10.80
C PRO A 164 0.72 -4.49 10.56
N THR A 165 1.26 -3.27 10.46
CA THR A 165 0.50 -2.13 9.95
C THR A 165 -0.05 -2.58 8.61
N SER A 166 -1.37 -2.49 8.46
CA SER A 166 -2.01 -2.83 7.17
C SER A 166 -1.29 -2.07 6.06
N PRO A 167 -1.02 -2.68 4.90
CA PRO A 167 -0.50 -1.95 3.75
C PRO A 167 -1.31 -0.70 3.43
N THR A 168 -2.60 -0.72 3.72
CA THR A 168 -3.55 0.39 3.62
C THR A 168 -3.19 1.56 4.54
N ASP A 169 -2.77 1.26 5.79
CA ASP A 169 -2.32 2.27 6.75
C ASP A 169 -1.04 2.95 6.29
N GLU A 170 -0.10 2.20 5.70
CA GLU A 170 1.16 2.75 5.18
C GLU A 170 0.91 3.68 3.99
N ILE A 171 0.04 3.28 3.05
CA ILE A 171 -0.38 4.13 1.92
C ILE A 171 -1.07 5.41 2.44
N SER A 172 -1.95 5.27 3.41
CA SER A 172 -2.67 6.40 4.04
C SER A 172 -1.71 7.38 4.72
N ALA A 173 -0.70 6.88 5.44
CA ALA A 173 0.33 7.70 6.07
C ALA A 173 1.18 8.45 5.02
N LEU A 174 1.57 7.78 3.93
CA LEU A 174 2.33 8.40 2.83
C LEU A 174 1.52 9.49 2.12
N ALA A 175 0.23 9.27 1.89
CA ALA A 175 -0.67 10.29 1.32
C ALA A 175 -0.77 11.52 2.25
N GLY A 176 -0.89 11.31 3.57
CA GLY A 176 -0.88 12.38 4.56
C GLY A 176 0.42 13.20 4.56
N ILE A 177 1.58 12.53 4.47
CA ILE A 177 2.89 13.20 4.36
C ILE A 177 2.98 14.02 3.07
N ALA A 178 2.51 13.48 1.93
CA ALA A 178 2.50 14.19 0.65
C ALA A 178 1.63 15.46 0.72
N ARG A 179 0.49 15.41 1.42
CA ARG A 179 -0.34 16.59 1.69
C ARG A 179 0.37 17.64 2.53
N LEU A 180 1.03 17.23 3.64
CA LEU A 180 1.80 18.15 4.47
C LEU A 180 2.91 18.86 3.70
N ARG A 181 3.49 18.19 2.70
CA ARG A 181 4.47 18.76 1.76
C ARG A 181 3.85 19.59 0.64
N LYS A 182 2.52 19.80 0.63
CA LYS A 182 1.76 20.49 -0.42
C LYS A 182 1.92 19.85 -1.82
N GLN A 183 2.18 18.55 -1.88
CA GLN A 183 2.26 17.77 -3.12
C GLN A 183 0.90 17.20 -3.53
N LEU A 184 0.00 17.05 -2.56
CA LEU A 184 -1.39 16.64 -2.76
C LEU A 184 -2.31 17.67 -2.10
N ASP A 185 -3.49 17.86 -2.69
CA ASP A 185 -4.59 18.57 -2.04
C ASP A 185 -5.43 17.63 -1.15
N VAL A 186 -6.43 18.19 -0.47
CA VAL A 186 -7.31 17.45 0.46
C VAL A 186 -8.11 16.36 -0.26
N HIS A 187 -8.60 16.65 -1.48
CA HIS A 187 -9.39 15.70 -2.27
C HIS A 187 -8.53 14.56 -2.80
N GLN A 188 -7.33 14.88 -3.30
CA GLN A 188 -6.38 13.88 -3.77
C GLN A 188 -5.94 12.93 -2.64
N GLU A 189 -5.62 13.45 -1.44
CA GLU A 189 -5.32 12.62 -0.28
C GLU A 189 -6.48 11.67 0.04
N ARG A 190 -7.73 12.20 0.06
CA ARG A 190 -8.94 11.40 0.32
C ARG A 190 -9.07 10.26 -0.68
N ILE A 191 -8.93 10.53 -1.99
CA ILE A 191 -9.01 9.53 -3.05
C ILE A 191 -7.97 8.42 -2.84
N PHE A 192 -6.71 8.76 -2.54
CA PHE A 192 -5.67 7.77 -2.28
C PHE A 192 -6.02 6.87 -1.09
N ARG A 193 -6.49 7.45 0.01
CA ARG A 193 -6.90 6.72 1.20
C ARG A 193 -8.08 5.80 0.94
N GLN A 194 -9.12 6.30 0.28
CA GLN A 194 -10.32 5.52 -0.02
C GLN A 194 -10.04 4.41 -1.03
N THR A 195 -9.20 4.67 -2.04
CA THR A 195 -8.79 3.64 -3.00
C THR A 195 -8.03 2.50 -2.31
N ALA A 196 -7.17 2.81 -1.34
CA ALA A 196 -6.49 1.78 -0.56
C ALA A 196 -7.50 1.00 0.32
N ALA A 197 -8.50 1.66 0.88
CA ALA A 197 -9.51 1.06 1.76
C ALA A 197 -10.55 0.20 1.01
N LEU A 198 -10.67 0.30 -0.32
CA LEU A 198 -11.66 -0.50 -1.09
C LEU A 198 -11.47 -2.03 -0.94
N GLN A 199 -10.26 -2.49 -0.63
CA GLN A 199 -9.98 -3.91 -0.38
C GLN A 199 -10.47 -4.39 1.00
N GLU A 200 -10.74 -3.46 1.90
CA GLU A 200 -11.19 -3.76 3.25
C GLU A 200 -12.72 -3.54 3.42
N GLN A 201 -13.40 -3.10 2.34
CA GLN A 201 -14.83 -2.85 2.31
C GLN A 201 -15.54 -3.87 1.43
N TYR A 202 -16.76 -4.26 1.85
CA TYR A 202 -17.55 -5.29 1.21
C TYR A 202 -18.83 -4.74 0.58
N ALA A 203 -19.35 -5.45 -0.41
CA ALA A 203 -20.55 -5.05 -1.16
C ALA A 203 -21.77 -4.79 -0.25
N PHE A 204 -21.96 -5.61 0.79
CA PHE A 204 -23.09 -5.48 1.72
C PHE A 204 -23.07 -4.18 2.55
N GLU A 205 -21.90 -3.54 2.68
CA GLU A 205 -21.76 -2.29 3.46
C GLU A 205 -22.27 -1.06 2.68
N VAL A 206 -22.24 -1.15 1.35
CA VAL A 206 -22.50 -0.03 0.43
C VAL A 206 -23.79 -0.23 -0.38
N MET A 207 -24.26 -1.48 -0.53
CA MET A 207 -25.43 -1.81 -1.34
C MET A 207 -26.70 -1.07 -0.91
N ILE A 208 -27.54 -0.76 -1.86
CA ILE A 208 -28.93 -0.35 -1.65
C ILE A 208 -29.72 -1.59 -1.22
N PRO A 209 -30.36 -1.60 -0.04
CA PRO A 209 -31.14 -2.74 0.43
C PRO A 209 -32.31 -3.06 -0.50
N GLU A 210 -32.70 -4.35 -0.60
CA GLU A 210 -33.79 -4.84 -1.44
C GLU A 210 -35.08 -4.03 -1.25
N THR A 211 -35.41 -3.65 0.00
CA THR A 211 -36.63 -2.87 0.34
C THR A 211 -36.68 -1.47 -0.28
N GLN A 212 -35.56 -0.97 -0.80
CA GLN A 212 -35.47 0.35 -1.45
C GLN A 212 -35.36 0.24 -2.97
N ILE A 213 -35.27 -0.98 -3.52
CA ILE A 213 -35.15 -1.22 -4.96
C ILE A 213 -36.53 -1.15 -5.60
N LYS A 214 -36.62 -0.48 -6.73
CA LYS A 214 -37.81 -0.50 -7.59
C LYS A 214 -37.61 -1.55 -8.68
N PHE A 215 -38.44 -2.58 -8.67
CA PHE A 215 -38.45 -3.66 -9.65
C PHE A 215 -39.52 -3.44 -10.70
N ILE A 216 -39.24 -3.92 -11.92
CA ILE A 216 -40.23 -4.05 -12.99
C ILE A 216 -40.60 -5.52 -13.11
N SER A 217 -41.89 -5.84 -13.06
CA SER A 217 -42.37 -7.21 -13.26
C SER A 217 -42.53 -7.54 -14.74
N THR A 218 -42.24 -8.79 -15.12
CA THR A 218 -42.57 -9.31 -16.47
C THR A 218 -44.05 -9.42 -16.70
N ASP A 219 -44.89 -9.39 -15.66
CA ASP A 219 -46.35 -9.43 -15.77
C ASP A 219 -46.94 -8.06 -16.10
N MET A 220 -46.17 -6.97 -15.91
CA MET A 220 -46.58 -5.63 -16.31
C MET A 220 -46.63 -5.50 -17.81
N THR A 221 -47.63 -4.80 -18.30
CA THR A 221 -47.67 -4.31 -19.68
C THR A 221 -46.58 -3.27 -19.91
N LEU A 222 -46.25 -3.07 -21.18
CA LEU A 222 -45.24 -2.07 -21.54
C LEU A 222 -45.62 -0.64 -21.03
N ALA A 223 -46.90 -0.28 -21.08
CA ALA A 223 -47.39 1.03 -20.61
C ALA A 223 -47.22 1.16 -19.09
N GLU A 224 -47.64 0.15 -18.31
CA GLU A 224 -47.48 0.14 -16.85
C GLU A 224 -46.01 0.21 -16.42
N ALA A 225 -45.12 -0.52 -17.12
CA ALA A 225 -43.67 -0.45 -16.85
C ALA A 225 -43.11 0.97 -17.11
N ILE A 226 -43.55 1.62 -18.18
CA ILE A 226 -43.16 3.00 -18.49
C ILE A 226 -43.67 3.97 -17.43
N ASP A 227 -44.91 3.81 -16.95
CA ASP A 227 -45.49 4.67 -15.92
C ASP A 227 -44.71 4.53 -14.58
N VAL A 228 -44.35 3.30 -14.19
CA VAL A 228 -43.52 3.05 -12.99
C VAL A 228 -42.16 3.74 -13.11
N ILE A 229 -41.53 3.63 -14.27
CA ILE A 229 -40.21 4.21 -14.51
C ILE A 229 -40.27 5.74 -14.57
N HIS A 230 -41.32 6.33 -15.16
CA HIS A 230 -41.52 7.79 -15.18
C HIS A 230 -41.75 8.39 -13.79
N ALA A 231 -42.29 7.64 -12.86
CA ALA A 231 -42.51 8.06 -11.49
C ALA A 231 -41.22 8.04 -10.62
N ASP A 232 -40.12 7.48 -11.14
CA ASP A 232 -38.87 7.30 -10.40
C ASP A 232 -37.68 7.91 -11.18
N PRO A 233 -36.78 8.67 -10.53
CA PRO A 233 -35.68 9.35 -11.22
C PRO A 233 -34.55 8.44 -11.70
N HIS A 234 -34.60 7.13 -11.42
CA HIS A 234 -33.54 6.21 -11.77
C HIS A 234 -33.51 5.88 -13.28
N THR A 235 -32.31 5.53 -13.77
CA THR A 235 -32.11 5.22 -15.17
C THR A 235 -32.22 3.73 -15.50
N ARG A 236 -31.98 2.85 -14.51
CA ARG A 236 -31.93 1.40 -14.68
C ARG A 236 -32.78 0.72 -13.60
N PHE A 237 -33.55 -0.25 -14.02
CA PHE A 237 -34.49 -0.96 -13.16
C PHE A 237 -34.31 -2.47 -13.31
N PRO A 238 -34.07 -3.23 -12.23
CA PRO A 238 -34.05 -4.70 -12.27
C PRO A 238 -35.42 -5.23 -12.68
N VAL A 239 -35.42 -6.31 -13.45
CA VAL A 239 -36.63 -6.99 -13.94
C VAL A 239 -36.76 -8.34 -13.26
N VAL A 240 -37.91 -8.58 -12.63
CA VAL A 240 -38.24 -9.80 -11.91
C VAL A 240 -39.29 -10.62 -12.66
N GLU A 241 -39.30 -11.91 -12.42
CA GLU A 241 -40.35 -12.80 -12.96
C GLU A 241 -41.56 -12.76 -12.02
N GLY A 242 -42.71 -12.33 -12.54
CA GLY A 242 -43.88 -12.14 -11.71
C GLY A 242 -43.72 -11.11 -10.62
N GLN A 243 -43.94 -11.52 -9.38
CA GLN A 243 -43.74 -10.67 -8.18
C GLN A 243 -42.60 -11.16 -7.29
N ASP A 244 -41.81 -12.14 -7.75
CA ASP A 244 -40.73 -12.73 -6.97
C ASP A 244 -39.46 -11.92 -7.13
N VAL A 245 -39.14 -11.12 -6.10
CA VAL A 245 -37.93 -10.27 -6.02
C VAL A 245 -36.64 -11.08 -5.97
N ASN A 246 -36.72 -12.39 -5.72
CA ASN A 246 -35.55 -13.28 -5.74
C ASN A 246 -35.29 -13.86 -7.14
N ASN A 247 -36.27 -13.77 -8.06
CA ASN A 247 -36.12 -14.23 -9.41
C ASN A 247 -35.89 -13.07 -10.39
N ILE A 248 -34.63 -12.56 -10.38
CA ILE A 248 -34.23 -11.42 -11.20
C ILE A 248 -33.68 -11.91 -12.54
N LEU A 249 -34.37 -11.56 -13.65
CA LEU A 249 -34.05 -11.98 -14.99
C LEU A 249 -33.02 -11.08 -15.70
N GLY A 250 -32.91 -9.82 -15.25
CA GLY A 250 -32.03 -8.84 -15.87
C GLY A 250 -32.37 -7.42 -15.44
N TYR A 251 -32.07 -6.45 -16.27
CA TYR A 251 -32.48 -5.06 -16.05
C TYR A 251 -32.89 -4.38 -17.34
N VAL A 252 -33.69 -3.32 -17.24
CA VAL A 252 -34.03 -2.42 -18.34
C VAL A 252 -33.41 -1.04 -18.12
N ASN A 253 -32.97 -0.43 -19.21
CA ASN A 253 -32.55 0.98 -19.21
C ASN A 253 -33.72 1.84 -19.69
N PHE A 254 -34.04 2.89 -18.96
CA PHE A 254 -35.15 3.80 -19.28
C PHE A 254 -35.09 4.33 -20.74
N LYS A 255 -33.95 4.86 -21.18
CA LYS A 255 -33.81 5.41 -22.52
C LYS A 255 -34.03 4.36 -23.61
N GLU A 256 -33.51 3.14 -23.39
CA GLU A 256 -33.66 2.03 -24.32
C GLU A 256 -35.10 1.52 -24.35
N LEU A 257 -35.75 1.45 -23.19
CA LEU A 257 -37.15 1.04 -23.10
C LEU A 257 -38.05 2.00 -23.90
N ILE A 258 -37.88 3.30 -23.74
CA ILE A 258 -38.68 4.31 -24.49
C ILE A 258 -38.40 4.20 -25.99
N ALA A 259 -37.15 4.10 -26.43
CA ALA A 259 -36.82 3.93 -27.84
C ALA A 259 -37.41 2.64 -28.41
N TRP A 260 -37.30 1.53 -27.66
CA TRP A 260 -37.82 0.24 -28.09
C TRP A 260 -39.36 0.20 -28.13
N SER A 261 -40.04 0.84 -27.18
CA SER A 261 -41.49 0.93 -27.11
C SER A 261 -42.07 1.67 -28.33
N SER A 262 -41.38 2.68 -28.82
CA SER A 262 -41.80 3.45 -30.01
C SER A 262 -41.78 2.62 -31.28
N VAL A 263 -40.87 1.63 -31.36
CA VAL A 263 -40.76 0.71 -32.54
C VAL A 263 -41.64 -0.52 -32.36
N ASN A 264 -41.90 -0.94 -31.11
CA ASN A 264 -42.64 -2.16 -30.76
C ASN A 264 -43.86 -1.86 -29.87
N PRO A 265 -44.83 -1.02 -30.32
CA PRO A 265 -45.93 -0.59 -29.45
C PRO A 265 -46.90 -1.71 -29.03
N LYS A 266 -46.85 -2.87 -29.72
CA LYS A 266 -47.66 -4.06 -29.43
C LYS A 266 -46.92 -5.11 -28.64
N ALA A 267 -45.70 -4.84 -28.15
CA ALA A 267 -44.96 -5.79 -27.31
C ALA A 267 -45.72 -6.05 -25.99
N PRO A 268 -45.81 -7.30 -25.55
CA PRO A 268 -46.59 -7.64 -24.36
C PRO A 268 -45.94 -7.16 -23.06
N ASN A 269 -44.62 -7.14 -23.00
CA ASN A 269 -43.86 -6.78 -21.81
C ASN A 269 -42.44 -6.33 -22.16
N VAL A 270 -41.58 -6.11 -21.14
CA VAL A 270 -40.22 -5.55 -21.27
C VAL A 270 -39.16 -6.59 -21.65
N ARG A 271 -39.46 -7.87 -21.79
CA ARG A 271 -38.47 -8.95 -22.03
C ARG A 271 -37.61 -8.69 -23.28
N GLY A 272 -38.18 -8.08 -24.32
CA GLY A 272 -37.46 -7.82 -25.59
C GLY A 272 -36.36 -6.78 -25.54
N VAL A 273 -36.30 -5.94 -24.49
CA VAL A 273 -35.30 -4.87 -24.31
C VAL A 273 -34.44 -5.10 -23.07
N MET A 274 -34.66 -6.18 -22.37
CA MET A 274 -33.98 -6.55 -21.15
C MET A 274 -32.51 -6.91 -21.41
N ARG A 275 -31.62 -6.46 -20.57
CA ARG A 275 -30.18 -6.78 -20.55
C ARG A 275 -29.83 -7.69 -19.36
N LYS A 276 -28.76 -8.47 -19.52
CA LYS A 276 -28.24 -9.33 -18.44
C LYS A 276 -27.73 -8.48 -17.28
N ILE A 277 -27.95 -8.95 -16.06
CA ILE A 277 -27.44 -8.36 -14.82
C ILE A 277 -26.43 -9.29 -14.20
N HIS A 278 -25.48 -8.73 -13.44
CA HIS A 278 -24.49 -9.50 -12.70
C HIS A 278 -24.99 -9.73 -11.28
N PHE A 279 -24.60 -10.89 -10.73
CA PHE A 279 -24.87 -11.25 -9.34
C PHE A 279 -23.52 -11.34 -8.61
N ILE A 280 -23.48 -10.86 -7.37
CA ILE A 280 -22.29 -10.85 -6.54
C ILE A 280 -22.65 -11.30 -5.12
N GLU A 281 -21.65 -11.83 -4.40
CA GLU A 281 -21.77 -12.20 -3.01
C GLU A 281 -21.74 -10.97 -2.10
N PRO A 282 -22.39 -11.02 -0.92
CA PRO A 282 -22.38 -9.90 0.03
C PRO A 282 -20.96 -9.55 0.53
N GLN A 283 -20.10 -10.56 0.65
CA GLN A 283 -18.70 -10.43 1.08
C GLN A 283 -17.73 -10.12 -0.06
N ALA A 284 -18.21 -9.86 -1.28
CA ALA A 284 -17.34 -9.43 -2.37
C ALA A 284 -16.66 -8.09 -2.01
N GLU A 285 -15.34 -8.03 -2.16
CA GLU A 285 -14.58 -6.80 -1.95
C GLU A 285 -15.00 -5.74 -2.98
N LEU A 286 -15.17 -4.49 -2.55
CA LEU A 286 -15.54 -3.40 -3.46
C LEU A 286 -14.52 -3.20 -4.58
N SER A 287 -13.25 -3.54 -4.32
CA SER A 287 -12.19 -3.53 -5.33
C SER A 287 -12.48 -4.49 -6.49
N ASP A 288 -13.05 -5.67 -6.20
CA ASP A 288 -13.35 -6.68 -7.21
C ASP A 288 -14.66 -6.37 -7.93
N VAL A 289 -15.65 -5.83 -7.22
CA VAL A 289 -16.88 -5.31 -7.82
C VAL A 289 -16.58 -4.18 -8.81
N LEU A 290 -15.69 -3.25 -8.44
CA LEU A 290 -15.24 -2.19 -9.35
C LEU A 290 -14.55 -2.76 -10.62
N LYS A 291 -13.67 -3.75 -10.45
CA LYS A 291 -13.02 -4.44 -11.58
C LYS A 291 -14.04 -5.12 -12.49
N LEU A 292 -15.07 -5.76 -11.90
CA LEU A 292 -16.16 -6.37 -12.65
C LEU A 292 -16.90 -5.32 -13.49
N PHE A 293 -17.27 -4.18 -12.90
CA PHE A 293 -17.96 -3.10 -13.61
C PHE A 293 -17.13 -2.53 -14.76
N VAL A 294 -15.85 -2.29 -14.53
CA VAL A 294 -14.95 -1.77 -15.58
C VAL A 294 -14.73 -2.78 -16.70
N ASN A 295 -14.45 -4.05 -16.38
CA ASN A 295 -14.11 -5.06 -17.36
C ASN A 295 -15.31 -5.53 -18.17
N GLN A 296 -16.51 -5.59 -17.57
CA GLN A 296 -17.75 -6.06 -18.20
C GLN A 296 -18.63 -4.90 -18.71
N HIS A 297 -18.17 -3.65 -18.57
CA HIS A 297 -18.97 -2.46 -18.90
C HIS A 297 -20.34 -2.48 -18.20
N ALA A 298 -20.39 -3.05 -16.99
CA ALA A 298 -21.58 -3.11 -16.18
C ALA A 298 -21.68 -1.87 -15.28
N HIS A 299 -22.90 -1.44 -14.97
CA HIS A 299 -23.14 -0.27 -14.11
C HIS A 299 -23.88 -0.64 -12.83
N MET A 300 -24.36 -1.88 -12.73
CA MET A 300 -25.10 -2.37 -11.58
C MET A 300 -24.96 -3.87 -11.44
N ALA A 301 -25.07 -4.36 -10.21
CA ALA A 301 -25.11 -5.77 -9.88
C ALA A 301 -26.08 -6.02 -8.72
N ILE A 302 -26.66 -7.22 -8.68
CA ILE A 302 -27.50 -7.69 -7.57
C ILE A 302 -26.61 -8.36 -6.54
N VAL A 303 -26.81 -8.04 -5.28
CA VAL A 303 -26.17 -8.70 -4.14
C VAL A 303 -27.12 -9.78 -3.63
N THR A 304 -26.69 -11.05 -3.65
CA THR A 304 -27.50 -12.20 -3.26
C THR A 304 -26.83 -13.04 -2.18
N SER A 305 -27.60 -13.64 -1.28
CA SER A 305 -27.11 -14.64 -0.33
C SER A 305 -27.10 -16.03 -0.98
N GLY A 306 -26.00 -16.79 -0.83
CA GLY A 306 -25.86 -18.16 -1.30
C GLY A 306 -25.11 -18.31 -2.61
N ASP A 307 -24.82 -19.57 -2.99
CA ASP A 307 -24.16 -19.94 -4.24
C ASP A 307 -25.02 -19.51 -5.43
N VAL A 308 -24.57 -18.49 -6.11
CA VAL A 308 -25.20 -18.05 -7.36
C VAL A 308 -24.84 -19.05 -8.45
N ASN A 309 -25.79 -19.87 -8.87
CA ASN A 309 -25.64 -20.67 -10.06
C ASN A 309 -25.34 -19.75 -11.25
N LYS A 310 -24.57 -20.25 -12.25
CA LYS A 310 -24.19 -19.47 -13.46
C LYS A 310 -25.36 -18.82 -14.20
N ASN A 311 -26.60 -19.18 -13.85
CA ASN A 311 -27.83 -18.65 -14.44
C ASN A 311 -28.51 -17.58 -13.55
N GLY A 312 -27.94 -17.21 -12.38
CA GLY A 312 -28.58 -16.27 -11.48
C GLY A 312 -29.72 -16.86 -10.63
N GLU A 313 -29.91 -18.18 -10.67
CA GLU A 313 -30.95 -18.89 -9.91
C GLU A 313 -30.38 -19.35 -8.56
N GLY A 314 -31.04 -18.99 -7.49
CA GLY A 314 -30.79 -19.55 -6.16
C GLY A 314 -30.03 -18.64 -5.21
N GLY A 315 -30.75 -17.80 -4.50
CA GLY A 315 -30.28 -16.97 -3.41
C GLY A 315 -31.31 -15.90 -3.10
N GLU A 316 -31.39 -15.47 -1.84
CA GLU A 316 -32.21 -14.35 -1.44
C GLU A 316 -31.55 -13.04 -1.93
N THR A 317 -32.31 -12.18 -2.60
CA THR A 317 -31.85 -10.86 -3.00
C THR A 317 -31.68 -9.99 -1.76
N LEU A 318 -30.46 -9.57 -1.47
CA LEU A 318 -30.15 -8.71 -0.32
C LEU A 318 -30.16 -7.23 -0.69
N GLY A 319 -29.78 -6.93 -1.92
CA GLY A 319 -29.66 -5.55 -2.37
C GLY A 319 -29.13 -5.41 -3.79
N LEU A 320 -28.81 -4.17 -4.14
CA LEU A 320 -28.28 -3.76 -5.42
C LEU A 320 -27.08 -2.82 -5.15
N ILE A 321 -26.05 -2.94 -5.96
CA ILE A 321 -24.91 -2.02 -5.96
C ILE A 321 -24.73 -1.45 -7.35
N THR A 322 -24.41 -0.17 -7.43
CA THR A 322 -24.14 0.53 -8.69
C THR A 322 -22.69 1.00 -8.74
N LEU A 323 -22.21 1.34 -9.93
CA LEU A 323 -20.90 1.95 -10.10
C LEU A 323 -20.84 3.30 -9.37
N GLU A 324 -21.93 4.05 -9.41
CA GLU A 324 -22.10 5.33 -8.75
C GLU A 324 -21.90 5.22 -7.23
N ASP A 325 -22.42 4.17 -6.59
CA ASP A 325 -22.24 3.93 -5.15
C ASP A 325 -20.75 3.71 -4.78
N ILE A 326 -20.01 2.97 -5.62
CA ILE A 326 -18.56 2.77 -5.41
C ILE A 326 -17.77 4.07 -5.65
N LEU A 327 -18.15 4.86 -6.65
CA LEU A 327 -17.53 6.16 -6.91
C LEU A 327 -17.80 7.15 -5.77
N GLU A 328 -18.99 7.10 -5.15
CA GLU A 328 -19.31 7.90 -3.97
C GLU A 328 -18.40 7.54 -2.78
N VAL A 329 -18.09 6.26 -2.58
CA VAL A 329 -17.12 5.84 -1.57
C VAL A 329 -15.74 6.45 -1.84
N LEU A 330 -15.30 6.50 -3.10
CA LEU A 330 -13.98 7.02 -3.49
C LEU A 330 -13.85 8.54 -3.39
N PHE A 331 -14.86 9.26 -3.89
CA PHE A 331 -14.81 10.72 -4.04
C PHE A 331 -15.51 11.46 -2.91
N GLY A 332 -16.37 10.80 -2.13
CA GLY A 332 -17.33 11.41 -1.21
C GLY A 332 -18.61 11.78 -1.96
N GLU A 333 -19.54 12.45 -1.27
CA GLU A 333 -20.79 12.89 -1.87
C GLU A 333 -20.50 13.65 -3.18
N LEU A 334 -20.83 13.03 -4.32
CA LEU A 334 -20.94 13.74 -5.59
C LEU A 334 -22.23 14.51 -5.49
N GLU A 335 -22.17 15.85 -5.46
CA GLU A 335 -23.36 16.68 -5.64
C GLU A 335 -23.93 16.34 -7.01
N ASP A 336 -25.00 15.55 -7.02
CA ASP A 336 -25.75 15.24 -8.25
C ASP A 336 -26.52 16.51 -8.66
N GLU A 337 -26.56 16.82 -9.96
CA GLU A 337 -27.34 17.94 -10.51
C GLU A 337 -28.84 17.89 -10.11
N PHE A 338 -29.27 16.76 -9.52
CA PHE A 338 -30.61 16.49 -9.04
C PHE A 338 -30.81 16.67 -7.51
N ASP A 339 -29.79 17.03 -6.75
CA ASP A 339 -29.87 17.36 -5.32
C ASP A 339 -30.48 18.75 -5.02
N ALA A 340 -31.16 19.34 -5.98
CA ALA A 340 -32.04 20.48 -5.77
C ALA A 340 -33.21 20.08 -4.81
N PRO A 341 -33.81 21.02 -4.03
CA PRO A 341 -34.46 20.80 -2.73
C PRO A 341 -35.82 20.08 -2.72
N PHE A 342 -36.00 19.10 -3.58
CA PHE A 342 -37.19 18.24 -3.58
C PHE A 342 -36.78 16.77 -3.27
N GLY A 343 -36.82 16.40 -1.99
CA GLY A 343 -36.84 15.02 -1.53
C GLY A 343 -35.47 14.31 -1.57
N GLY A 344 -34.46 14.92 -0.96
CA GLY A 344 -33.10 14.39 -0.93
C GLY A 344 -32.99 12.96 -0.40
N ARG A 345 -32.25 12.10 -1.12
CA ARG A 345 -31.63 10.90 -0.57
C ARG A 345 -30.86 11.31 0.68
N ARG A 346 -31.17 10.69 1.79
CA ARG A 346 -30.39 10.92 3.01
C ARG A 346 -28.99 10.37 2.75
N SER A 347 -28.00 11.26 2.76
CA SER A 347 -26.58 10.91 2.65
C SER A 347 -26.26 9.65 3.49
N PHE A 348 -25.43 8.77 2.94
CA PHE A 348 -24.98 7.54 3.59
C PHE A 348 -24.42 7.80 5.00
N ALA A 349 -23.72 8.93 5.19
CA ALA A 349 -23.27 9.39 6.51
C ALA A 349 -24.43 9.63 7.49
N THR A 350 -25.60 10.08 7.00
CA THR A 350 -26.81 10.28 7.79
C THR A 350 -27.47 8.94 8.15
N LEU A 351 -27.42 7.95 7.25
CA LEU A 351 -27.91 6.59 7.51
C LEU A 351 -27.01 5.83 8.50
N GLN A 352 -25.70 5.98 8.43
CA GLN A 352 -24.78 5.43 9.44
C GLN A 352 -25.01 6.04 10.83
N LYS A 353 -25.21 7.36 10.93
CA LYS A 353 -25.56 8.03 12.19
C LYS A 353 -26.90 7.58 12.76
N LEU A 354 -27.88 7.30 11.90
CA LEU A 354 -29.18 6.77 12.31
C LEU A 354 -29.10 5.31 12.77
N ARG A 355 -28.29 4.46 12.11
CA ARG A 355 -28.02 3.07 12.55
C ARG A 355 -27.27 3.04 13.88
N ALA A 356 -26.24 3.85 14.05
CA ALA A 356 -25.52 3.97 15.32
C ALA A 356 -26.45 4.39 16.46
N LYS A 357 -27.37 5.35 16.24
CA LYS A 357 -28.41 5.76 17.23
C LYS A 357 -29.43 4.66 17.50
N LYS A 358 -29.81 3.84 16.52
CA LYS A 358 -30.78 2.74 16.71
C LYS A 358 -30.17 1.59 17.52
N ASN A 359 -28.88 1.25 17.27
CA ASN A 359 -28.16 0.22 18.02
C ASN A 359 -27.86 0.64 19.47
N VAL A 360 -27.69 1.94 19.74
CA VAL A 360 -27.56 2.46 21.12
C VAL A 360 -28.87 2.40 21.85
N LYS A 361 -30.02 2.69 21.18
CA LYS A 361 -31.36 2.62 21.82
C LYS A 361 -31.80 1.18 22.08
N SER A 362 -31.46 0.19 21.24
CA SER A 362 -31.80 -1.21 21.50
C SER A 362 -31.04 -1.79 22.70
N LYS A 363 -29.80 -1.35 22.95
CA LYS A 363 -29.01 -1.76 24.13
C LYS A 363 -29.42 -1.10 25.44
N THR A 364 -30.16 0.03 25.37
CA THR A 364 -30.63 0.75 26.58
C THR A 364 -32.03 0.32 27.01
N SER A 365 -32.73 -0.52 26.22
CA SER A 365 -34.06 -1.04 26.56
C SER A 365 -34.05 -2.50 27.09
N GLU A 366 -32.85 -3.11 27.21
CA GLU A 366 -32.64 -4.47 27.76
C GLU A 366 -31.93 -4.47 29.13
N ASN A 367 -31.81 -3.31 29.80
CA ASN A 367 -31.36 -3.21 31.19
C ASN A 367 -32.45 -2.62 32.08
#